data_ebc515d2424246f79145618bd59dd1c7
#
_entry.id   ebc515d2424246f79145618bd59dd1c7
#
_cell.length_a   1.000
_cell.length_b   1.000
_cell.length_c   1.000
_cell.angle_alpha   90.00
_cell.angle_beta   90.00
_cell.angle_gamma   90.00
#
_symmetry.space_group_name_H-M   'P 1'
#
loop_
_entity.id
_entity.type
_entity.pdbx_description
1 polymer ?
#
loop_
_entity_poly.entity_id
_entity_poly.type
_entity_poly.pdbx_seq_one_letter_code
_entity_poly.pdbx_strand_id
1 'polypeptide(L)'
;MINNIIKLNGSSFKNTTFTTQINTKYTMKRLIIATISGLLFGFVCFGFACSGSGDIETWLGITIIAGRTLLGFGIGISRFPMKNWAIHGIVMGFIFSLPAAFGTMMGPENPEFSTQWIAVSTVVMGVIYGFLIELITSVFFKAKM
;
A
#
# COMPACT_ATOMS: atom_id res chain seq x y z
N MET A 1 -12.67 -3.57 52.02
CA MET A 1 -11.68 -2.83 51.18
C MET A 1 -11.15 -3.65 50.02
N ILE A 2 -10.78 -4.90 50.18
CA ILE A 2 -10.22 -5.80 49.18
C ILE A 2 -11.21 -6.07 48.01
N ASN A 3 -12.52 -6.24 48.24
CA ASN A 3 -13.49 -6.51 47.19
C ASN A 3 -13.67 -5.36 46.16
N ASN A 4 -13.43 -4.12 46.57
CA ASN A 4 -13.49 -2.97 45.65
C ASN A 4 -12.27 -2.90 44.70
N ILE A 5 -11.10 -3.33 45.16
CA ILE A 5 -9.88 -3.36 44.34
C ILE A 5 -9.97 -4.44 43.26
N ILE A 6 -10.52 -5.60 43.58
CA ILE A 6 -10.73 -6.70 42.63
C ILE A 6 -11.75 -6.30 41.55
N LYS A 7 -12.81 -5.57 41.91
CA LYS A 7 -13.82 -5.10 40.94
C LYS A 7 -13.29 -4.04 40.00
N LEU A 8 -12.44 -3.14 40.46
CA LEU A 8 -11.77 -2.12 39.64
C LEU A 8 -10.78 -2.74 38.65
N ASN A 9 -9.99 -3.71 39.09
CA ASN A 9 -9.05 -4.41 38.21
C ASN A 9 -9.76 -5.24 37.13
N GLY A 10 -10.87 -5.92 37.48
CA GLY A 10 -11.63 -6.71 36.51
C GLY A 10 -12.30 -5.86 35.43
N SER A 11 -12.79 -4.67 35.76
CA SER A 11 -13.40 -3.77 34.79
C SER A 11 -12.35 -3.13 33.86
N SER A 12 -11.20 -2.75 34.41
CA SER A 12 -10.05 -2.20 33.63
C SER A 12 -9.50 -3.23 32.65
N PHE A 13 -9.35 -4.48 33.07
CA PHE A 13 -8.85 -5.56 32.23
C PHE A 13 -9.80 -5.88 31.06
N LYS A 14 -11.11 -5.95 31.31
CA LYS A 14 -12.12 -6.16 30.25
C LYS A 14 -12.12 -5.03 29.22
N ASN A 15 -12.01 -3.77 29.67
CA ASN A 15 -11.98 -2.62 28.77
C ASN A 15 -10.72 -2.63 27.89
N THR A 16 -9.56 -2.96 28.45
CA THR A 16 -8.32 -3.06 27.71
C THR A 16 -8.37 -4.16 26.65
N THR A 17 -8.87 -5.34 27.00
CA THR A 17 -9.02 -6.47 26.08
C THR A 17 -10.00 -6.14 24.95
N PHE A 18 -11.12 -5.50 25.25
CA PHE A 18 -12.12 -5.11 24.27
C PHE A 18 -11.58 -4.06 23.29
N THR A 19 -10.87 -3.05 23.77
CA THR A 19 -10.23 -2.01 22.93
C THR A 19 -9.18 -2.61 22.03
N THR A 20 -8.37 -3.56 22.52
CA THR A 20 -7.35 -4.25 21.71
C THR A 20 -7.99 -5.07 20.60
N GLN A 21 -9.07 -5.79 20.87
CA GLN A 21 -9.81 -6.58 19.88
C GLN A 21 -10.39 -5.71 18.76
N ILE A 22 -10.97 -4.56 19.09
CA ILE A 22 -11.54 -3.63 18.10
C ILE A 22 -10.42 -3.09 17.20
N ASN A 23 -9.32 -2.62 17.78
CA ASN A 23 -8.18 -2.10 17.01
C ASN A 23 -7.60 -3.14 16.04
N THR A 24 -7.48 -4.39 16.45
CA THR A 24 -7.00 -5.49 15.60
C THR A 24 -7.93 -5.73 14.41
N LYS A 25 -9.23 -5.72 14.62
CA LYS A 25 -10.22 -5.93 13.56
C LYS A 25 -10.19 -4.85 12.48
N TYR A 26 -10.05 -3.58 12.87
CA TYR A 26 -9.91 -2.46 11.92
C TYR A 26 -8.60 -2.54 11.14
N THR A 27 -7.50 -2.87 11.79
CA THR A 27 -6.20 -3.03 11.14
C THR A 27 -6.22 -4.15 10.10
N MET A 28 -6.83 -5.29 10.42
CA MET A 28 -6.96 -6.42 9.49
C MET A 28 -7.80 -6.05 8.26
N LYS A 29 -8.93 -5.37 8.46
CA LYS A 29 -9.75 -4.90 7.33
C LYS A 29 -8.97 -3.97 6.41
N ARG A 30 -8.26 -2.99 6.97
CA ARG A 30 -7.44 -2.05 6.21
C ARG A 30 -6.36 -2.75 5.41
N LEU A 31 -5.65 -3.69 6.04
CA LEU A 31 -4.60 -4.49 5.42
C LEU A 31 -5.13 -5.26 4.20
N ILE A 32 -6.22 -5.99 4.37
CA ILE A 32 -6.82 -6.81 3.31
C ILE A 32 -7.26 -5.92 2.14
N ILE A 33 -7.99 -4.85 2.41
CA ILE A 33 -8.51 -3.94 1.38
C ILE A 33 -7.37 -3.28 0.61
N ALA A 34 -6.37 -2.75 1.31
CA ALA A 34 -5.22 -2.10 0.68
C ALA A 34 -4.40 -3.08 -0.17
N THR A 35 -4.18 -4.31 0.31
CA THR A 35 -3.45 -5.34 -0.43
C THR A 35 -4.19 -5.79 -1.68
N ILE A 36 -5.51 -6.02 -1.59
CA ILE A 36 -6.34 -6.37 -2.75
C ILE A 36 -6.36 -5.24 -3.76
N SER A 37 -6.49 -3.99 -3.31
CA SER A 37 -6.42 -2.82 -4.20
C SER A 37 -5.06 -2.72 -4.89
N GLY A 38 -3.96 -2.95 -4.16
CA GLY A 38 -2.63 -2.99 -4.73
C GLY A 38 -2.46 -4.07 -5.79
N LEU A 39 -3.01 -5.26 -5.55
CA LEU A 39 -3.01 -6.36 -6.53
C LEU A 39 -3.80 -5.99 -7.80
N LEU A 40 -4.99 -5.42 -7.67
CA LEU A 40 -5.80 -4.97 -8.80
C LEU A 40 -5.06 -3.89 -9.62
N PHE A 41 -4.48 -2.90 -8.98
CA PHE A 41 -3.67 -1.89 -9.66
C PHE A 41 -2.40 -2.48 -10.27
N GLY A 42 -1.86 -3.56 -9.72
CA GLY A 42 -0.76 -4.34 -10.31
C GLY A 42 -1.14 -4.91 -11.68
N PHE A 43 -2.31 -5.53 -11.78
CA PHE A 43 -2.84 -6.03 -13.06
C PHE A 43 -3.13 -4.90 -14.07
N VAL A 44 -3.68 -3.79 -13.62
CA VAL A 44 -3.92 -2.63 -14.48
C VAL A 44 -2.59 -2.08 -15.02
N CYS A 45 -1.58 -1.94 -14.16
CA CYS A 45 -0.26 -1.46 -14.54
C CYS A 45 0.42 -2.42 -15.54
N PHE A 46 0.29 -3.73 -15.33
CA PHE A 46 0.78 -4.74 -16.26
C PHE A 46 0.07 -4.64 -17.63
N GLY A 47 -1.24 -4.46 -17.65
CA GLY A 47 -2.00 -4.25 -18.89
C GLY A 47 -1.55 -3.03 -19.68
N PHE A 48 -1.28 -1.91 -18.99
CA PHE A 48 -0.72 -0.72 -19.63
C PHE A 48 0.69 -0.98 -20.20
N ALA A 49 1.52 -1.69 -19.46
CA ALA A 49 2.86 -2.02 -19.91
C ALA A 49 2.83 -2.92 -21.17
N CYS A 50 1.96 -3.93 -21.21
CA CYS A 50 1.75 -4.77 -22.39
C CYS A 50 1.25 -3.99 -23.61
N SER A 51 0.39 -2.99 -23.38
CA SER A 51 -0.15 -2.15 -24.48
C SER A 51 0.89 -1.20 -25.08
N GLY A 52 1.91 -0.82 -24.30
CA GLY A 52 2.92 0.15 -24.73
C GLY A 52 4.16 -0.48 -25.35
N SER A 53 4.58 -1.65 -24.91
CA SER A 53 5.86 -2.27 -25.28
C SER A 53 5.72 -3.59 -26.07
N GLY A 54 4.49 -4.01 -26.38
CA GLY A 54 4.26 -5.32 -27.02
C GLY A 54 4.53 -6.48 -26.06
N ASP A 55 5.32 -7.47 -26.49
CA ASP A 55 5.63 -8.63 -25.66
C ASP A 55 6.55 -8.26 -24.49
N ILE A 56 6.02 -8.32 -23.27
CA ILE A 56 6.78 -8.10 -22.04
C ILE A 56 7.29 -9.44 -21.51
N GLU A 57 8.56 -9.45 -21.13
CA GLU A 57 9.16 -10.59 -20.47
C GLU A 57 8.39 -10.95 -19.20
N THR A 58 8.10 -12.24 -19.02
CA THR A 58 7.26 -12.75 -17.92
C THR A 58 7.75 -12.27 -16.53
N TRP A 59 9.07 -12.22 -16.32
CA TRP A 59 9.67 -11.76 -15.06
C TRP A 59 9.40 -10.29 -14.79
N LEU A 60 9.40 -9.45 -15.81
CA LEU A 60 9.07 -8.04 -15.68
C LEU A 60 7.60 -7.87 -15.28
N GLY A 61 6.71 -8.63 -15.89
CA GLY A 61 5.29 -8.64 -15.52
C GLY A 61 5.05 -9.02 -14.06
N ILE A 62 5.69 -10.09 -13.60
CA ILE A 62 5.62 -10.53 -12.20
C ILE A 62 6.13 -9.43 -11.27
N THR A 63 7.25 -8.79 -11.61
CA THR A 63 7.84 -7.70 -10.81
C THR A 63 6.90 -6.51 -10.69
N ILE A 64 6.23 -6.12 -11.77
CA ILE A 64 5.24 -5.03 -11.77
C ILE A 64 4.09 -5.35 -10.81
N ILE A 65 3.49 -6.54 -10.93
CA ILE A 65 2.35 -6.95 -10.11
C ILE A 65 2.77 -7.06 -8.63
N ALA A 66 3.90 -7.72 -8.35
CA ALA A 66 4.42 -7.87 -7.00
C ALA A 66 4.74 -6.52 -6.34
N GLY A 67 5.36 -5.59 -7.06
CA GLY A 67 5.68 -4.27 -6.56
C GLY A 67 4.44 -3.46 -6.17
N ARG A 68 3.37 -3.53 -6.96
CA ARG A 68 2.10 -2.85 -6.65
C ARG A 68 1.34 -3.53 -5.50
N THR A 69 1.43 -4.85 -5.40
CA THR A 69 0.87 -5.59 -4.26
C THR A 69 1.59 -5.25 -2.96
N LEU A 70 2.93 -5.17 -2.98
CA LEU A 70 3.74 -4.73 -1.84
C LEU A 70 3.44 -3.29 -1.42
N LEU A 71 3.19 -2.39 -2.37
CA LEU A 71 2.74 -1.03 -2.07
C LEU A 71 1.43 -1.04 -1.29
N GLY A 72 0.43 -1.79 -1.76
CA GLY A 72 -0.85 -1.95 -1.07
C GLY A 72 -0.70 -2.55 0.33
N PHE A 73 0.14 -3.56 0.48
CA PHE A 73 0.47 -4.18 1.76
C PHE A 73 1.16 -3.18 2.70
N GLY A 74 2.13 -2.41 2.21
CA GLY A 74 2.83 -1.36 2.97
C GLY A 74 1.87 -0.28 3.48
N ILE A 75 0.95 0.21 2.64
CA ILE A 75 -0.10 1.15 3.02
C ILE A 75 -1.03 0.54 4.08
N GLY A 76 -1.38 -0.74 3.94
CA GLY A 76 -2.26 -1.45 4.87
C GLY A 76 -1.67 -1.61 6.27
N ILE A 77 -0.36 -1.87 6.39
CA ILE A 77 0.35 -2.01 7.67
C ILE A 77 0.71 -0.66 8.28
N SER A 78 1.00 0.33 7.43
CA SER A 78 1.50 1.62 7.89
C SER A 78 0.48 2.32 8.78
N ARG A 79 0.92 2.67 9.99
CA ARG A 79 0.17 3.43 11.00
C ARG A 79 0.82 4.79 11.25
N PHE A 80 1.41 5.40 10.22
CA PHE A 80 1.98 6.72 10.39
C PHE A 80 0.86 7.72 10.70
N PRO A 81 0.91 8.43 11.84
CA PRO A 81 -0.10 9.40 12.24
C PRO A 81 0.02 10.68 11.40
N MET A 82 -0.26 10.57 10.11
CA MET A 82 -0.31 11.73 9.23
C MET A 82 -1.70 12.35 9.29
N LYS A 83 -1.73 13.67 9.49
CA LYS A 83 -2.97 14.44 9.60
C LYS A 83 -3.90 14.30 8.40
N ASN A 84 -3.33 13.99 7.20
CA ASN A 84 -4.05 13.84 5.94
C ASN A 84 -3.78 12.45 5.33
N TRP A 85 -4.83 11.68 5.12
CA TRP A 85 -4.79 10.39 4.45
C TRP A 85 -4.15 10.46 3.04
N ALA A 86 -4.42 11.55 2.29
CA ALA A 86 -3.87 11.75 0.94
C ALA A 86 -2.33 11.84 0.94
N ILE A 87 -1.76 12.57 1.91
CA ILE A 87 -0.29 12.70 2.06
C ILE A 87 0.32 11.34 2.37
N HIS A 88 -0.34 10.54 3.22
CA HIS A 88 0.12 9.18 3.53
C HIS A 88 0.24 8.31 2.27
N GLY A 89 -0.80 8.29 1.43
CA GLY A 89 -0.79 7.53 0.17
C GLY A 89 0.29 8.00 -0.81
N ILE A 90 0.48 9.31 -0.94
CA ILE A 90 1.51 9.91 -1.80
C ILE A 90 2.92 9.52 -1.33
N VAL A 91 3.21 9.69 -0.04
CA VAL A 91 4.52 9.38 0.54
C VAL A 91 4.85 7.90 0.43
N MET A 92 3.90 7.04 0.76
CA MET A 92 4.07 5.59 0.63
C MET A 92 4.25 5.18 -0.83
N GLY A 93 3.45 5.75 -1.75
CA GLY A 93 3.58 5.54 -3.18
C GLY A 93 4.95 5.93 -3.72
N PHE A 94 5.48 7.06 -3.28
CA PHE A 94 6.82 7.51 -3.61
C PHE A 94 7.90 6.55 -3.11
N ILE A 95 7.91 6.24 -1.81
CA ILE A 95 8.94 5.37 -1.18
C ILE A 95 8.97 3.98 -1.84
N PHE A 96 7.81 3.35 -2.02
CA PHE A 96 7.74 2.02 -2.61
C PHE A 96 8.03 1.96 -4.12
N SER A 97 7.98 3.10 -4.81
CA SER A 97 8.33 3.18 -6.24
C SER A 97 9.82 3.38 -6.49
N LEU A 98 10.59 3.84 -5.50
CA LEU A 98 12.04 4.05 -5.66
C LEU A 98 12.79 2.77 -6.05
N PRO A 99 12.61 1.61 -5.37
CA PRO A 99 13.31 0.39 -5.76
C PRO A 99 13.01 -0.04 -7.20
N ALA A 100 11.76 0.12 -7.64
CA ALA A 100 11.35 -0.20 -9.00
C ALA A 100 11.99 0.76 -10.02
N ALA A 101 12.05 2.06 -9.72
CA ALA A 101 12.69 3.06 -10.57
C ALA A 101 14.21 2.82 -10.70
N PHE A 102 14.89 2.49 -9.60
CA PHE A 102 16.29 2.09 -9.65
C PHE A 102 16.49 0.78 -10.43
N GLY A 103 15.58 -0.18 -10.29
CA GLY A 103 15.61 -1.43 -11.05
C GLY A 103 15.54 -1.19 -12.58
N THR A 104 14.73 -0.23 -13.03
CA THR A 104 14.67 0.12 -14.46
C THR A 104 15.95 0.77 -14.96
N MET A 105 16.70 1.48 -14.11
CA MET A 105 17.98 2.07 -14.47
C MET A 105 19.10 1.04 -14.63
N MET A 106 18.95 -0.15 -14.03
CA MET A 106 19.91 -1.25 -14.10
C MET A 106 19.55 -2.29 -15.17
N GLY A 107 18.36 -2.17 -15.76
CA GLY A 107 17.87 -3.07 -16.81
C GLY A 107 18.45 -2.76 -18.20
N PRO A 108 18.18 -3.60 -19.20
CA PRO A 108 18.57 -3.34 -20.57
C PRO A 108 17.88 -2.06 -21.10
N GLU A 109 18.58 -1.34 -21.95
CA GLU A 109 18.04 -0.12 -22.56
C GLU A 109 16.85 -0.45 -23.47
N ASN A 110 15.77 0.30 -23.30
CA ASN A 110 14.62 0.19 -24.18
C ASN A 110 14.88 1.06 -25.42
N PRO A 111 14.74 0.52 -26.64
CA PRO A 111 14.99 1.27 -27.88
C PRO A 111 14.02 2.44 -28.11
N GLU A 112 12.82 2.40 -27.49
CA GLU A 112 11.77 3.41 -27.71
C GLU A 112 11.81 4.54 -26.66
N PHE A 113 12.22 4.24 -25.43
CA PHE A 113 12.18 5.19 -24.31
C PHE A 113 13.50 5.21 -23.55
N SER A 114 13.99 6.41 -23.23
CA SER A 114 15.18 6.53 -22.39
C SER A 114 14.89 5.94 -20.98
N THR A 115 15.88 5.25 -20.43
CA THR A 115 15.83 4.62 -19.10
C THR A 115 15.42 5.61 -18.01
N GLN A 116 15.86 6.86 -18.11
CA GLN A 116 15.49 7.93 -17.18
C GLN A 116 14.00 8.26 -17.26
N TRP A 117 13.41 8.29 -18.45
CA TRP A 117 12.00 8.54 -18.64
C TRP A 117 11.14 7.42 -18.02
N ILE A 118 11.55 6.18 -18.22
CA ILE A 118 10.89 5.02 -17.63
C ILE A 118 10.97 5.08 -16.11
N ALA A 119 12.12 5.41 -15.52
CA ALA A 119 12.28 5.53 -14.07
C ALA A 119 11.39 6.63 -13.47
N VAL A 120 11.35 7.82 -14.09
CA VAL A 120 10.51 8.93 -13.63
C VAL A 120 9.03 8.56 -13.73
N SER A 121 8.60 7.99 -14.86
CA SER A 121 7.20 7.56 -15.03
C SER A 121 6.80 6.49 -14.02
N THR A 122 7.70 5.58 -13.66
CA THR A 122 7.47 4.55 -12.63
C THR A 122 7.20 5.18 -11.27
N VAL A 123 7.95 6.23 -10.88
CA VAL A 123 7.73 6.96 -9.63
C VAL A 123 6.40 7.71 -9.66
N VAL A 124 6.12 8.44 -10.74
CA VAL A 124 4.86 9.18 -10.90
C VAL A 124 3.65 8.26 -10.79
N MET A 125 3.66 7.13 -11.51
CA MET A 125 2.60 6.13 -11.44
C MET A 125 2.48 5.51 -10.05
N GLY A 126 3.59 5.29 -9.37
CA GLY A 126 3.57 4.79 -7.99
C GLY A 126 2.92 5.75 -7.00
N VAL A 127 3.17 7.04 -7.14
CA VAL A 127 2.51 8.09 -6.34
C VAL A 127 1.00 8.12 -6.60
N ILE A 128 0.59 8.05 -7.87
CA ILE A 128 -0.82 8.02 -8.26
C ILE A 128 -1.51 6.78 -7.66
N TYR A 129 -0.92 5.60 -7.81
CA TYR A 129 -1.49 4.37 -7.26
C TYR A 129 -1.51 4.37 -5.72
N GLY A 130 -0.46 4.87 -5.07
CA GLY A 130 -0.44 5.03 -3.61
C GLY A 130 -1.57 5.92 -3.11
N PHE A 131 -1.80 7.05 -3.78
CA PHE A 131 -2.93 7.94 -3.50
C PHE A 131 -4.28 7.23 -3.71
N LEU A 132 -4.47 6.51 -4.82
CA LEU A 132 -5.72 5.81 -5.13
C LEU A 132 -6.00 4.67 -4.14
N ILE A 133 -4.98 3.89 -3.76
CA ILE A 133 -5.12 2.81 -2.76
C ILE A 133 -5.56 3.40 -1.42
N GLU A 134 -4.94 4.49 -0.98
CA GLU A 134 -5.31 5.15 0.26
C GLU A 134 -6.72 5.76 0.20
N LEU A 135 -7.10 6.34 -0.94
CA LEU A 135 -8.44 6.87 -1.17
C LEU A 135 -9.49 5.75 -1.06
N ILE A 136 -9.26 4.61 -1.71
CA ILE A 136 -10.16 3.45 -1.63
C ILE A 136 -10.24 2.97 -0.18
N THR A 137 -9.11 2.79 0.48
CA THR A 137 -9.04 2.22 1.83
C THR A 137 -9.67 3.14 2.87
N SER A 138 -9.33 4.44 2.83
CA SER A 138 -9.73 5.40 3.87
C SER A 138 -11.08 6.06 3.61
N VAL A 139 -11.45 6.32 2.34
CA VAL A 139 -12.69 7.02 1.98
C VAL A 139 -13.80 6.04 1.67
N PHE A 140 -13.58 5.09 0.74
CA PHE A 140 -14.63 4.13 0.35
C PHE A 140 -14.97 3.15 1.46
N PHE A 141 -13.97 2.50 2.02
CA PHE A 141 -14.18 1.47 3.05
C PHE A 141 -14.16 2.01 4.47
N LYS A 142 -13.94 3.33 4.66
CA LYS A 142 -13.89 4.00 5.97
C LYS A 142 -12.97 3.29 6.97
N ALA A 143 -11.97 2.57 6.48
CA ALA A 143 -10.96 1.90 7.28
C ALA A 143 -9.85 2.91 7.67
N LYS A 144 -10.25 4.02 8.33
CA LYS A 144 -9.35 5.09 8.78
C LYS A 144 -8.35 4.54 9.81
N MET A 145 -7.22 5.22 9.87
CA MET A 145 -6.23 5.04 10.93
C MET A 145 -6.78 5.43 12.30
#